data_ae55c1b5085503cf270c9a0e25f5d390
#
_entry.id   ae55c1b5085503cf270c9a0e25f5d390
#
_cell.length_a   1.000
_cell.length_b   1.000
_cell.length_c   1.000
_cell.angle_alpha   90.00
_cell.angle_beta   90.00
_cell.angle_gamma   90.00
#
_symmetry.space_group_name_H-M   'P 1'
#
loop_
_entity.id
_entity.type
_entity.pdbx_description
1 polymer ?
#
loop_
_entity_poly.entity_id
_entity_poly.type
_entity_poly.pdbx_seq_one_letter_code
_entity_poly.pdbx_strand_id
1 'polypeptide(L)'
;MGDSFSGDSLRKKAEFVAEVVNHTLHDLVIRCTKTEEVRNYYYVSVVGYGRNVSTCFSGPLAARDLVPISEVADYPLQVKSSYKRVSDGAGSWVEIPVRYPVWIHPAADGKTPMCEALIRVKDILQRWLTEHPRGFPPTILHLTDGESSDGEPDEVGRQIMSLGTDDGHVLLFNCHISTRRSAKIEYPTGETSLPDGFARSLYAISSPLPTNFLAAAAQLGVHAVDGSRGFVFNGDPSSIVQFYEIGTSLTGMTPYKWMDQTETS
;
A
#
# COMPACT_ATOMS: atom_id res chain seq x y z
N MET A 1 -15.13 -8.09 15.21
CA MET A 1 -14.63 -7.19 16.27
C MET A 1 -13.33 -6.58 15.75
N GLY A 2 -13.34 -5.30 15.38
CA GLY A 2 -12.17 -4.67 14.82
C GLY A 2 -11.13 -4.43 15.90
N ASP A 3 -9.95 -5.00 15.74
CA ASP A 3 -8.81 -4.71 16.59
C ASP A 3 -8.33 -3.28 16.32
N SER A 4 -8.79 -2.36 17.16
CA SER A 4 -8.30 -0.99 17.13
C SER A 4 -6.87 -0.95 17.69
N PHE A 5 -5.97 -0.22 17.03
CA PHE A 5 -4.68 0.12 17.61
C PHE A 5 -4.86 0.78 18.98
N SER A 6 -4.54 0.09 20.08
CA SER A 6 -4.66 0.61 21.44
C SER A 6 -3.30 0.57 22.17
N GLY A 7 -2.99 1.61 22.92
CA GLY A 7 -1.79 1.67 23.76
C GLY A 7 -0.57 2.18 23.01
N ASP A 8 0.61 1.66 23.11
CA ASP A 8 1.89 2.02 22.45
C ASP A 8 1.78 2.22 20.92
N SER A 9 0.94 3.18 20.55
CA SER A 9 0.19 3.16 19.29
C SER A 9 1.06 3.40 18.04
N LEU A 10 2.05 4.28 18.10
CA LEU A 10 2.86 4.63 16.92
C LEU A 10 3.77 3.47 16.51
N ARG A 11 4.42 2.82 17.47
CA ARG A 11 5.31 1.69 17.19
C ARG A 11 4.54 0.51 16.62
N LYS A 12 3.39 0.19 17.20
CA LYS A 12 2.52 -0.90 16.71
C LYS A 12 1.95 -0.62 15.32
N LYS A 13 1.59 0.64 15.02
CA LYS A 13 1.18 1.04 13.67
C LYS A 13 2.32 0.83 12.66
N ALA A 14 3.53 1.30 12.96
CA ALA A 14 4.67 1.15 12.08
C ALA A 14 5.04 -0.32 11.86
N GLU A 15 4.97 -1.16 12.90
CA GLU A 15 5.18 -2.60 12.82
C GLU A 15 4.15 -3.25 11.90
N PHE A 16 2.87 -2.92 12.06
CA PHE A 16 1.79 -3.43 11.23
C PHE A 16 1.91 -2.96 9.78
N VAL A 17 2.18 -1.68 9.53
CA VAL A 17 2.37 -1.15 8.17
C VAL A 17 3.56 -1.82 7.49
N ALA A 18 4.69 -1.99 8.18
CA ALA A 18 5.84 -2.68 7.62
C ALA A 18 5.52 -4.15 7.28
N GLU A 19 4.73 -4.83 8.11
CA GLU A 19 4.24 -6.18 7.85
C GLU A 19 3.37 -6.23 6.60
N VAL A 20 2.37 -5.36 6.48
CA VAL A 20 1.51 -5.27 5.29
C VAL A 20 2.32 -5.01 4.03
N VAL A 21 3.26 -4.06 4.06
CA VAL A 21 4.11 -3.77 2.89
C VAL A 21 4.99 -4.96 2.52
N ASN A 22 5.60 -5.66 3.49
CA ASN A 22 6.39 -6.86 3.23
C ASN A 22 5.54 -7.99 2.63
N HIS A 23 4.31 -8.20 3.12
CA HIS A 23 3.38 -9.15 2.52
C HIS A 23 3.01 -8.76 1.09
N THR A 24 2.69 -7.49 0.86
CA THR A 24 2.38 -6.98 -0.49
C THR A 24 3.54 -7.22 -1.47
N LEU A 25 4.79 -6.94 -1.06
CA LEU A 25 5.97 -7.21 -1.87
C LEU A 25 6.12 -8.71 -2.17
N HIS A 26 5.91 -9.57 -1.19
CA HIS A 26 5.94 -11.01 -1.38
C HIS A 26 4.87 -11.49 -2.36
N ASP A 27 3.64 -11.00 -2.25
CA ASP A 27 2.54 -11.34 -3.16
C ASP A 27 2.81 -10.85 -4.59
N LEU A 28 3.40 -9.67 -4.76
CA LEU A 28 3.83 -9.19 -6.06
C LEU A 28 4.91 -10.09 -6.67
N VAL A 29 5.89 -10.55 -5.89
CA VAL A 29 6.89 -11.52 -6.33
C VAL A 29 6.22 -12.81 -6.79
N ILE A 30 5.32 -13.39 -5.98
CA ILE A 30 4.60 -14.63 -6.33
C ILE A 30 3.82 -14.46 -7.63
N ARG A 31 3.07 -13.36 -7.79
CA ARG A 31 2.29 -13.07 -9.02
C ARG A 31 3.17 -12.91 -10.25
N CYS A 32 4.39 -12.41 -10.09
CA CYS A 32 5.35 -12.27 -11.18
C CYS A 32 6.15 -13.53 -11.48
N THR A 33 6.08 -14.56 -10.63
CA THR A 33 6.78 -15.84 -10.84
C THR A 33 6.06 -16.67 -11.88
N LYS A 34 6.78 -17.06 -12.93
CA LYS A 34 6.32 -17.99 -13.97
C LYS A 34 7.33 -19.14 -14.07
N THR A 35 6.86 -20.37 -13.84
CA THR A 35 7.73 -21.53 -13.66
C THR A 35 8.71 -21.34 -12.49
N GLU A 36 9.94 -20.99 -12.75
CA GLU A 36 11.01 -20.77 -11.74
C GLU A 36 11.61 -19.34 -11.84
N GLU A 37 11.10 -18.50 -12.74
CA GLU A 37 11.64 -17.18 -13.02
C GLU A 37 10.67 -16.06 -12.62
N VAL A 38 11.19 -15.03 -11.97
CA VAL A 38 10.43 -13.81 -11.64
C VAL A 38 10.55 -12.81 -12.78
N ARG A 39 9.44 -12.52 -13.44
CA ARG A 39 9.40 -11.56 -14.57
C ARG A 39 9.16 -10.15 -14.10
N ASN A 40 9.87 -9.18 -14.69
CA ASN A 40 9.79 -7.77 -14.34
C ASN A 40 8.50 -7.10 -14.87
N TYR A 41 7.33 -7.55 -14.38
CA TYR A 41 6.07 -6.87 -14.66
C TYR A 41 5.88 -5.61 -13.83
N TYR A 42 6.66 -5.45 -12.74
CA TYR A 42 6.63 -4.27 -11.86
C TYR A 42 8.01 -3.72 -11.59
N TYR A 43 8.03 -2.42 -11.40
CA TYR A 43 9.06 -1.70 -10.69
C TYR A 43 8.44 -1.19 -9.39
N VAL A 44 9.14 -1.34 -8.28
CA VAL A 44 8.63 -1.02 -6.95
C VAL A 44 9.50 0.01 -6.28
N SER A 45 8.85 1.00 -5.67
CA SER A 45 9.46 1.98 -4.79
C SER A 45 8.75 1.94 -3.45
N VAL A 46 9.49 2.02 -2.35
CA VAL A 46 8.93 2.19 -1.00
C VAL A 46 9.61 3.39 -0.36
N VAL A 47 8.90 4.50 -0.27
CA VAL A 47 9.36 5.74 0.33
C VAL A 47 8.74 5.89 1.71
N GLY A 48 9.57 5.98 2.73
CA GLY A 48 9.16 6.31 4.09
C GLY A 48 9.43 7.77 4.41
N TYR A 49 8.57 8.35 5.22
CA TYR A 49 8.74 9.71 5.72
C TYR A 49 8.45 9.81 7.22
N GLY A 50 9.20 10.67 7.87
CA GLY A 50 9.18 10.88 9.30
C GLY A 50 10.13 12.02 9.62
N ARG A 51 11.26 11.76 10.32
CA ARG A 51 12.31 12.76 10.51
C ARG A 51 12.95 13.16 9.18
N ASN A 52 13.11 12.20 8.27
CA ASN A 52 13.65 12.38 6.93
C ASN A 52 12.77 11.63 5.94
N VAL A 53 12.86 12.00 4.68
CA VAL A 53 12.25 11.27 3.55
C VAL A 53 13.32 10.42 2.88
N SER A 54 13.12 9.10 2.83
CA SER A 54 14.09 8.18 2.26
C SER A 54 13.43 6.92 1.69
N THR A 55 14.16 6.18 0.84
CA THR A 55 13.76 4.81 0.50
C THR A 55 13.82 3.91 1.73
N CYS A 56 12.86 2.99 1.85
CA CYS A 56 12.81 2.02 2.95
C CYS A 56 13.60 0.75 2.67
N PHE A 57 14.04 0.52 1.44
CA PHE A 57 14.86 -0.63 1.12
C PHE A 57 16.22 -0.55 1.81
N SER A 58 16.70 -1.71 2.26
CA SER A 58 17.96 -1.87 2.99
C SER A 58 18.83 -2.98 2.36
N GLY A 59 20.05 -3.17 2.87
CA GLY A 59 20.96 -4.18 2.34
C GLY A 59 21.36 -3.92 0.88
N PRO A 60 21.34 -4.93 0.00
CA PRO A 60 21.71 -4.77 -1.41
C PRO A 60 20.82 -3.81 -2.20
N LEU A 61 19.60 -3.57 -1.74
CA LEU A 61 18.64 -2.63 -2.35
C LEU A 61 18.69 -1.23 -1.73
N ALA A 62 19.60 -0.99 -0.78
CA ALA A 62 19.71 0.30 -0.10
C ALA A 62 19.95 1.46 -1.08
N ALA A 63 19.36 2.61 -0.77
CA ALA A 63 19.42 3.85 -1.55
C ALA A 63 18.88 3.76 -2.99
N ARG A 64 18.22 2.66 -3.36
CA ARG A 64 17.56 2.54 -4.67
C ARG A 64 16.13 3.08 -4.57
N ASP A 65 15.84 4.07 -5.37
CA ASP A 65 14.52 4.70 -5.43
C ASP A 65 13.48 3.78 -6.10
N LEU A 66 13.92 3.01 -7.11
CA LEU A 66 13.03 2.13 -7.89
C LEU A 66 13.77 0.82 -8.19
N VAL A 67 13.11 -0.30 -7.94
CA VAL A 67 13.68 -1.64 -8.02
C VAL A 67 12.79 -2.55 -8.87
N PRO A 68 13.33 -3.26 -9.88
CA PRO A 68 12.59 -4.31 -10.60
C PRO A 68 12.16 -5.42 -9.63
N ILE A 69 10.97 -6.00 -9.83
CA ILE A 69 10.43 -7.01 -8.93
C ILE A 69 11.29 -8.28 -8.85
N SER A 70 12.04 -8.63 -9.89
CA SER A 70 13.00 -9.74 -9.86
C SER A 70 14.12 -9.50 -8.84
N GLU A 71 14.67 -8.28 -8.78
CA GLU A 71 15.69 -7.94 -7.79
C GLU A 71 15.10 -7.87 -6.36
N VAL A 72 13.84 -7.45 -6.21
CA VAL A 72 13.14 -7.57 -4.91
C VAL A 72 13.10 -9.02 -4.48
N ALA A 73 12.80 -9.95 -5.39
CA ALA A 73 12.77 -11.39 -5.09
C ALA A 73 14.14 -11.93 -4.67
N ASP A 74 15.21 -11.49 -5.35
CA ASP A 74 16.57 -11.99 -5.13
C ASP A 74 17.20 -11.48 -3.83
N TYR A 75 16.80 -10.29 -3.34
CA TYR A 75 17.47 -9.60 -2.25
C TYR A 75 16.57 -9.24 -1.07
N PRO A 76 15.87 -10.20 -0.43
CA PRO A 76 15.23 -9.93 0.85
C PRO A 76 16.29 -9.62 1.92
N LEU A 77 16.01 -8.67 2.79
CA LEU A 77 16.89 -8.32 3.90
C LEU A 77 17.07 -9.48 4.87
N GLN A 78 16.00 -10.22 5.11
CA GLN A 78 15.98 -11.45 5.89
C GLN A 78 14.81 -12.35 5.50
N VAL A 79 14.89 -13.61 5.82
CA VAL A 79 13.78 -14.56 5.71
C VAL A 79 13.40 -15.01 7.11
N LYS A 80 12.21 -14.62 7.56
CA LYS A 80 11.65 -15.09 8.84
C LYS A 80 11.01 -16.46 8.64
N SER A 81 11.16 -17.32 9.64
CA SER A 81 10.42 -18.58 9.73
C SER A 81 9.28 -18.41 10.72
N SER A 82 8.10 -18.84 10.34
CA SER A 82 6.89 -18.85 11.15
C SER A 82 6.18 -20.19 10.97
N TYR A 83 5.15 -20.45 11.77
CA TYR A 83 4.31 -21.64 11.61
C TYR A 83 2.89 -21.19 11.29
N LYS A 84 2.31 -21.83 10.28
CA LYS A 84 0.91 -21.62 9.89
C LYS A 84 0.10 -22.84 10.30
N ARG A 85 -1.03 -22.61 10.97
CA ARG A 85 -2.00 -23.66 11.24
C ARG A 85 -2.89 -23.88 10.03
N VAL A 86 -2.92 -25.11 9.54
CA VAL A 86 -3.74 -25.52 8.41
C VAL A 86 -4.62 -26.68 8.85
N SER A 87 -5.90 -26.65 8.48
CA SER A 87 -6.78 -27.79 8.73
C SER A 87 -6.32 -29.01 7.92
N ASP A 88 -6.24 -30.17 8.56
CA ASP A 88 -5.91 -31.45 7.89
C ASP A 88 -7.11 -32.06 7.14
N GLY A 89 -8.27 -31.36 7.12
CA GLY A 89 -9.51 -31.87 6.51
C GLY A 89 -10.23 -32.93 7.34
N ALA A 90 -9.62 -33.42 8.42
CA ALA A 90 -10.18 -34.43 9.33
C ALA A 90 -10.63 -33.83 10.68
N GLY A 91 -10.62 -32.50 10.80
CA GLY A 91 -11.05 -31.77 12.02
C GLY A 91 -9.88 -31.43 12.96
N SER A 92 -8.62 -31.76 12.59
CA SER A 92 -7.41 -31.37 13.32
C SER A 92 -6.67 -30.24 12.62
N TRP A 93 -5.78 -29.55 13.38
CA TRP A 93 -4.94 -28.48 12.85
C TRP A 93 -3.47 -28.92 12.86
N VAL A 94 -2.79 -28.76 11.75
CA VAL A 94 -1.36 -29.07 11.59
C VAL A 94 -0.59 -27.76 11.42
N GLU A 95 0.51 -27.61 12.15
CA GLU A 95 1.42 -26.49 11.97
C GLU A 95 2.42 -26.80 10.87
N ILE A 96 2.38 -26.03 9.79
CA ILE A 96 3.35 -26.10 8.70
C ILE A 96 4.32 -24.93 8.78
N PRO A 97 5.64 -25.16 8.62
CA PRO A 97 6.59 -24.07 8.59
C PRO A 97 6.39 -23.24 7.32
N VAL A 98 6.28 -21.92 7.48
CA VAL A 98 6.25 -20.95 6.39
C VAL A 98 7.46 -20.05 6.48
N ARG A 99 8.07 -19.75 5.34
CA ARG A 99 9.17 -18.80 5.21
C ARG A 99 8.64 -17.55 4.55
N TYR A 100 8.98 -16.41 5.15
CA TYR A 100 8.42 -15.15 4.72
C TYR A 100 9.53 -14.09 4.63
N PRO A 101 9.76 -13.58 3.43
CA PRO A 101 10.82 -12.60 3.22
C PRO A 101 10.43 -11.23 3.78
N VAL A 102 11.43 -10.51 4.27
CA VAL A 102 11.29 -9.15 4.80
C VAL A 102 12.28 -8.25 4.07
N TRP A 103 11.81 -7.14 3.55
CA TRP A 103 12.61 -6.14 2.83
C TRP A 103 12.74 -4.82 3.58
N ILE A 104 11.72 -4.48 4.39
CA ILE A 104 11.68 -3.24 5.15
C ILE A 104 11.47 -3.51 6.63
N HIS A 105 12.09 -2.67 7.47
CA HIS A 105 11.86 -2.63 8.89
C HIS A 105 10.87 -1.52 9.28
N PRO A 106 10.10 -1.71 10.37
CA PRO A 106 9.25 -0.65 10.88
C PRO A 106 10.10 0.54 11.32
N ALA A 107 9.66 1.74 10.97
CA ALA A 107 10.21 2.98 11.45
C ALA A 107 9.06 3.89 11.91
N ALA A 108 9.19 4.45 13.11
CA ALA A 108 8.26 5.40 13.67
C ALA A 108 9.08 6.51 14.30
N ASP A 109 9.30 7.60 13.59
CA ASP A 109 10.12 8.69 14.06
C ASP A 109 9.69 10.04 13.45
N GLY A 110 9.26 10.92 14.31
CA GLY A 110 9.24 12.35 14.07
C GLY A 110 7.99 12.94 13.47
N LYS A 111 8.19 13.72 12.42
CA LYS A 111 7.20 14.56 11.76
C LYS A 111 6.50 13.85 10.61
N THR A 112 5.60 14.56 9.94
CA THR A 112 4.87 14.09 8.75
C THR A 112 5.22 14.99 7.54
N PRO A 113 6.45 14.96 6.99
CA PRO A 113 6.84 15.77 5.84
C PRO A 113 6.22 15.20 4.55
N MET A 114 4.92 15.36 4.43
CA MET A 114 4.12 14.76 3.37
C MET A 114 4.43 15.39 2.02
N CYS A 115 4.59 16.72 1.98
CA CYS A 115 4.89 17.41 0.74
C CYS A 115 6.27 17.01 0.19
N GLU A 116 7.29 16.91 1.04
CA GLU A 116 8.63 16.44 0.65
C GLU A 116 8.57 15.01 0.13
N ALA A 117 7.82 14.12 0.78
CA ALA A 117 7.64 12.74 0.35
C ALA A 117 6.97 12.65 -1.02
N LEU A 118 5.88 13.41 -1.23
CA LEU A 118 5.19 13.44 -2.53
C LEU A 118 6.05 14.06 -3.64
N ILE A 119 6.86 15.09 -3.35
CA ILE A 119 7.82 15.66 -4.30
C ILE A 119 8.84 14.58 -4.71
N ARG A 120 9.42 13.86 -3.75
CA ARG A 120 10.35 12.76 -4.06
C ARG A 120 9.71 11.68 -4.92
N VAL A 121 8.49 11.26 -4.61
CA VAL A 121 7.74 10.29 -5.42
C VAL A 121 7.48 10.82 -6.82
N LYS A 122 7.11 12.09 -6.96
CA LYS A 122 6.94 12.74 -8.27
C LYS A 122 8.22 12.67 -9.12
N ASP A 123 9.38 12.96 -8.52
CA ASP A 123 10.66 12.92 -9.22
C ASP A 123 11.04 11.49 -9.67
N ILE A 124 10.73 10.47 -8.85
CA ILE A 124 10.88 9.05 -9.22
C ILE A 124 10.00 8.71 -10.41
N LEU A 125 8.73 9.10 -10.36
CA LEU A 125 7.76 8.86 -11.44
C LEU A 125 8.16 9.54 -12.74
N GLN A 126 8.57 10.78 -12.72
CA GLN A 126 8.97 11.52 -13.92
C GLN A 126 10.13 10.82 -14.65
N ARG A 127 11.12 10.33 -13.91
CA ARG A 127 12.22 9.54 -14.48
C ARG A 127 11.71 8.26 -15.12
N TRP A 128 10.87 7.49 -14.40
CA TRP A 128 10.34 6.23 -14.89
C TRP A 128 9.44 6.42 -16.12
N LEU A 129 8.56 7.41 -16.11
CA LEU A 129 7.64 7.71 -17.22
C LEU A 129 8.37 8.11 -18.51
N THR A 130 9.54 8.77 -18.39
CA THR A 130 10.39 9.11 -19.53
C THR A 130 10.89 7.86 -20.27
N GLU A 131 11.19 6.81 -19.51
CA GLU A 131 11.71 5.53 -20.03
C GLU A 131 10.59 4.56 -20.44
N HIS A 132 9.37 4.73 -19.86
CA HIS A 132 8.25 3.80 -20.01
C HIS A 132 6.93 4.52 -20.42
N PRO A 133 6.92 5.29 -21.53
CA PRO A 133 5.74 6.09 -21.90
C PRO A 133 4.52 5.25 -22.27
N ARG A 134 4.69 3.97 -22.62
CA ARG A 134 3.62 3.03 -23.03
C ARG A 134 3.31 1.96 -21.97
N GLY A 135 3.80 2.13 -20.77
CA GLY A 135 3.49 1.21 -19.68
C GLY A 135 2.13 1.48 -19.06
N PHE A 136 1.60 0.53 -18.27
CA PHE A 136 0.45 0.78 -17.41
C PHE A 136 0.75 1.94 -16.46
N PRO A 137 -0.20 2.85 -16.18
CA PRO A 137 0.04 3.99 -15.31
C PRO A 137 0.49 3.57 -13.92
N PRO A 138 1.53 4.20 -13.35
CA PRO A 138 1.95 3.92 -11.99
C PRO A 138 0.84 4.17 -10.97
N THR A 139 0.79 3.35 -9.92
CA THR A 139 -0.11 3.50 -8.79
C THR A 139 0.69 3.83 -7.53
N ILE A 140 0.33 4.89 -6.84
CA ILE A 140 0.87 5.29 -5.55
C ILE A 140 -0.12 4.90 -4.47
N LEU A 141 0.34 4.14 -3.48
CA LEU A 141 -0.40 3.80 -2.27
C LEU A 141 0.19 4.60 -1.12
N HIS A 142 -0.42 5.73 -0.81
CA HIS A 142 0.04 6.66 0.23
C HIS A 142 -0.66 6.37 1.55
N LEU A 143 0.12 6.11 2.59
CA LEU A 143 -0.36 5.95 3.96
C LEU A 143 0.13 7.09 4.84
N THR A 144 -0.76 7.60 5.69
CA THR A 144 -0.43 8.60 6.71
C THR A 144 -1.23 8.34 7.99
N ASP A 145 -0.69 8.72 9.12
CA ASP A 145 -1.40 8.70 10.41
C ASP A 145 -1.61 10.12 11.00
N GLY A 146 -1.33 11.14 10.21
CA GLY A 146 -1.47 12.54 10.61
C GLY A 146 -1.48 13.52 9.46
N GLU A 147 -1.71 14.77 9.81
CA GLU A 147 -1.67 15.91 8.88
C GLU A 147 -0.24 16.20 8.44
N SER A 148 -0.09 16.82 7.27
CA SER A 148 1.20 17.29 6.77
C SER A 148 1.82 18.30 7.72
N SER A 149 3.12 18.16 7.98
CA SER A 149 3.89 19.07 8.84
C SER A 149 4.73 20.09 8.06
N ASP A 150 4.73 19.99 6.73
CA ASP A 150 5.60 20.77 5.82
C ASP A 150 4.83 21.52 4.71
N GLY A 151 3.51 21.65 4.87
CA GLY A 151 2.65 22.42 3.97
C GLY A 151 1.42 21.66 3.47
N GLU A 152 0.71 22.24 2.50
CA GLU A 152 -0.48 21.67 1.90
C GLU A 152 -0.09 20.72 0.74
N PRO A 153 -0.50 19.43 0.79
CA PRO A 153 -0.10 18.46 -0.23
C PRO A 153 -0.89 18.57 -1.54
N ASP A 154 -1.90 19.42 -1.59
CA ASP A 154 -2.88 19.52 -2.70
C ASP A 154 -2.23 19.78 -4.05
N GLU A 155 -1.30 20.74 -4.11
CA GLU A 155 -0.66 21.13 -5.37
C GLU A 155 0.24 20.02 -5.91
N VAL A 156 1.09 19.43 -5.06
CA VAL A 156 1.97 18.34 -5.48
C VAL A 156 1.17 17.07 -5.82
N GLY A 157 0.10 16.80 -5.09
CA GLY A 157 -0.82 15.69 -5.41
C GLY A 157 -1.47 15.86 -6.77
N ARG A 158 -1.98 17.06 -7.11
CA ARG A 158 -2.52 17.35 -8.45
C ARG A 158 -1.47 17.20 -9.54
N GLN A 159 -0.25 17.68 -9.31
CA GLN A 159 0.86 17.51 -10.26
C GLN A 159 1.15 16.02 -10.50
N ILE A 160 1.19 15.21 -9.47
CA ILE A 160 1.37 13.75 -9.60
C ILE A 160 0.25 13.14 -10.44
N MET A 161 -1.01 13.44 -10.14
CA MET A 161 -2.17 12.91 -10.85
C MET A 161 -2.26 13.41 -12.32
N SER A 162 -1.54 14.48 -12.68
CA SER A 162 -1.46 14.97 -14.06
C SER A 162 -0.38 14.24 -14.89
N LEU A 163 0.55 13.54 -14.24
CA LEU A 163 1.51 12.67 -14.91
C LEU A 163 0.80 11.45 -15.51
N GLY A 164 1.41 10.82 -16.50
CA GLY A 164 0.78 9.63 -17.09
C GLY A 164 1.62 8.97 -18.18
N THR A 165 1.10 7.86 -18.65
CA THR A 165 1.54 7.12 -19.83
C THR A 165 0.48 7.27 -20.93
N ASP A 166 0.71 6.64 -22.09
CA ASP A 166 -0.29 6.56 -23.17
C ASP A 166 -1.56 5.82 -22.71
N ASP A 167 -1.48 4.97 -21.68
CA ASP A 167 -2.61 4.19 -21.14
C ASP A 167 -3.42 4.93 -20.05
N GLY A 168 -2.97 6.10 -19.59
CA GLY A 168 -3.71 6.92 -18.63
C GLY A 168 -2.84 7.64 -17.60
N HIS A 169 -3.52 8.33 -16.69
CA HIS A 169 -2.87 9.12 -15.65
C HIS A 169 -2.38 8.25 -14.48
N VAL A 170 -1.33 8.74 -13.80
CA VAL A 170 -0.86 8.17 -12.53
C VAL A 170 -2.00 8.14 -11.52
N LEU A 171 -2.13 7.02 -10.84
CA LEU A 171 -3.13 6.81 -9.80
C LEU A 171 -2.52 7.11 -8.43
N LEU A 172 -3.11 8.04 -7.69
CA LEU A 172 -2.75 8.35 -6.31
C LEU A 172 -3.91 7.94 -5.41
N PHE A 173 -3.69 6.96 -4.54
CA PHE A 173 -4.64 6.51 -3.54
C PHE A 173 -4.14 6.87 -2.15
N ASN A 174 -5.03 7.35 -1.27
CA ASN A 174 -4.68 7.83 0.05
C ASN A 174 -5.41 7.05 1.14
N CYS A 175 -4.67 6.61 2.15
CA CYS A 175 -5.20 5.93 3.33
C CYS A 175 -4.70 6.63 4.59
N HIS A 176 -5.64 7.24 5.34
CA HIS A 176 -5.38 7.76 6.68
C HIS A 176 -5.69 6.67 7.73
N ILE A 177 -4.72 6.43 8.60
CA ILE A 177 -4.79 5.44 9.67
C ILE A 177 -5.07 6.17 10.99
N SER A 178 -6.13 5.79 11.68
CA SER A 178 -6.47 6.38 12.98
C SER A 178 -6.43 5.36 14.11
N THR A 179 -6.06 5.84 15.31
CA THR A 179 -6.28 5.13 16.57
C THR A 179 -7.56 5.56 17.27
N ARG A 180 -8.21 6.60 16.77
CA ARG A 180 -9.44 7.13 17.35
C ARG A 180 -10.64 6.29 16.91
N ARG A 181 -11.58 6.05 17.81
CA ARG A 181 -12.87 5.43 17.49
C ARG A 181 -13.78 6.47 16.80
N SER A 182 -13.46 6.83 15.60
CA SER A 182 -14.29 7.68 14.74
C SER A 182 -14.82 6.86 13.56
N ALA A 183 -15.87 7.34 12.93
CA ALA A 183 -16.46 6.66 11.78
C ALA A 183 -15.42 6.48 10.67
N LYS A 184 -15.31 5.27 10.17
CA LYS A 184 -14.49 4.91 9.03
C LYS A 184 -15.19 5.35 7.74
N ILE A 185 -14.43 5.92 6.80
CA ILE A 185 -14.92 6.30 5.48
C ILE A 185 -14.05 5.58 4.46
N GLU A 186 -14.66 4.78 3.60
CA GLU A 186 -13.96 3.98 2.60
C GLU A 186 -14.56 4.22 1.21
N TYR A 187 -13.72 4.53 0.26
CA TYR A 187 -14.02 4.67 -1.17
C TYR A 187 -15.26 5.54 -1.48
N PRO A 188 -15.38 6.75 -0.88
CA PRO A 188 -16.53 7.60 -1.09
C PRO A 188 -16.56 8.16 -2.52
N THR A 189 -17.76 8.51 -3.01
CA THR A 189 -17.97 9.16 -4.30
C THR A 189 -18.01 10.68 -4.22
N GLY A 190 -17.97 11.25 -3.00
CA GLY A 190 -18.07 12.69 -2.77
C GLY A 190 -17.58 13.11 -1.40
N GLU A 191 -17.51 14.41 -1.18
CA GLU A 191 -16.92 15.05 0.01
C GLU A 191 -17.91 15.23 1.19
N THR A 192 -19.22 14.97 0.98
CA THR A 192 -20.26 15.33 1.95
C THR A 192 -20.11 14.64 3.31
N SER A 193 -19.51 13.45 3.34
CA SER A 193 -19.28 12.68 4.56
C SER A 193 -17.94 12.96 5.24
N LEU A 194 -17.10 13.82 4.64
CA LEU A 194 -15.74 14.05 5.13
C LEU A 194 -15.75 14.99 6.35
N PRO A 195 -15.07 14.62 7.46
CA PRO A 195 -15.24 15.29 8.75
C PRO A 195 -14.56 16.67 8.82
N ASP A 196 -13.44 16.88 8.13
CA ASP A 196 -12.58 18.04 8.29
C ASP A 196 -11.83 18.45 7.02
N GLY A 197 -11.02 19.49 7.11
CA GLY A 197 -10.21 20.00 6.00
C GLY A 197 -9.14 19.02 5.54
N PHE A 198 -8.53 18.29 6.47
CA PHE A 198 -7.50 17.30 6.17
C PHE A 198 -8.06 16.12 5.36
N ALA A 199 -9.22 15.59 5.78
CA ALA A 199 -9.91 14.54 5.01
C ALA A 199 -10.26 15.03 3.59
N ARG A 200 -10.72 16.28 3.45
CA ARG A 200 -11.03 16.87 2.12
C ARG A 200 -9.79 17.05 1.27
N SER A 201 -8.67 17.53 1.84
CA SER A 201 -7.39 17.66 1.14
C SER A 201 -6.91 16.30 0.60
N LEU A 202 -6.83 15.27 1.44
CA LEU A 202 -6.45 13.92 1.00
C LEU A 202 -7.42 13.35 -0.06
N TYR A 203 -8.73 13.56 0.11
CA TYR A 203 -9.72 13.13 -0.86
C TYR A 203 -9.54 13.84 -2.21
N ALA A 204 -9.30 15.15 -2.21
CA ALA A 204 -9.13 15.94 -3.42
C ALA A 204 -7.95 15.44 -4.29
N ILE A 205 -6.89 14.93 -3.65
CA ILE A 205 -5.73 14.34 -4.31
C ILE A 205 -5.81 12.80 -4.41
N SER A 206 -7.00 12.21 -4.26
CA SER A 206 -7.21 10.79 -4.49
C SER A 206 -7.82 10.56 -5.87
N SER A 207 -7.21 9.68 -6.67
CA SER A 207 -7.70 9.33 -8.00
C SER A 207 -9.00 8.52 -7.92
N PRO A 208 -9.92 8.68 -8.88
CA PRO A 208 -11.03 7.75 -9.06
C PRO A 208 -10.52 6.32 -9.24
N LEU A 209 -11.26 5.33 -8.75
CA LEU A 209 -10.94 3.92 -8.96
C LEU A 209 -11.29 3.51 -10.39
N PRO A 210 -10.32 3.04 -11.19
CA PRO A 210 -10.61 2.38 -12.46
C PRO A 210 -11.43 1.10 -12.29
N THR A 211 -12.07 0.63 -13.34
CA THR A 211 -13.00 -0.52 -13.33
C THR A 211 -12.36 -1.80 -12.75
N ASN A 212 -11.07 -2.05 -13.05
CA ASN A 212 -10.36 -3.21 -12.52
C ASN A 212 -10.19 -3.16 -11.00
N PHE A 213 -9.98 -1.98 -10.42
CA PHE A 213 -9.89 -1.80 -8.97
C PHE A 213 -11.26 -1.89 -8.29
N LEU A 214 -12.33 -1.43 -8.97
CA LEU A 214 -13.71 -1.66 -8.51
C LEU A 214 -14.05 -3.15 -8.47
N ALA A 215 -13.64 -3.92 -9.48
CA ALA A 215 -13.80 -5.37 -9.49
C ALA A 215 -13.02 -6.05 -8.35
N ALA A 216 -11.78 -5.61 -8.07
CA ALA A 216 -11.00 -6.11 -6.95
C ALA A 216 -11.66 -5.80 -5.61
N ALA A 217 -12.16 -4.57 -5.41
CA ALA A 217 -12.90 -4.19 -4.21
C ALA A 217 -14.11 -5.09 -3.99
N ALA A 218 -14.90 -5.35 -5.04
CA ALA A 218 -16.06 -6.24 -4.96
C ALA A 218 -15.69 -7.68 -4.57
N GLN A 219 -14.56 -8.22 -5.06
CA GLN A 219 -14.07 -9.56 -4.68
C GLN A 219 -13.68 -9.64 -3.19
N LEU A 220 -13.23 -8.53 -2.61
CA LEU A 220 -12.88 -8.43 -1.19
C LEU A 220 -14.08 -8.09 -0.30
N GLY A 221 -15.29 -7.95 -0.88
CA GLY A 221 -16.47 -7.53 -0.15
C GLY A 221 -16.47 -6.05 0.25
N VAL A 222 -15.62 -5.25 -0.36
CA VAL A 222 -15.54 -3.80 -0.13
C VAL A 222 -16.52 -3.09 -1.05
N HIS A 223 -17.32 -2.19 -0.47
CA HIS A 223 -18.29 -1.42 -1.23
C HIS A 223 -17.61 -0.23 -1.92
N ALA A 224 -17.36 -0.36 -3.21
CA ALA A 224 -16.92 0.72 -4.08
C ALA A 224 -17.74 0.69 -5.38
N VAL A 225 -18.13 1.85 -5.87
CA VAL A 225 -18.99 2.02 -7.04
C VAL A 225 -18.33 2.97 -8.03
N ASP A 226 -18.90 3.09 -9.22
CA ASP A 226 -18.43 4.07 -10.21
C ASP A 226 -18.39 5.49 -9.60
N GLY A 227 -17.27 6.20 -9.81
CA GLY A 227 -16.98 7.48 -9.17
C GLY A 227 -16.38 7.40 -7.76
N SER A 228 -16.29 6.22 -7.15
CA SER A 228 -15.51 6.04 -5.90
C SER A 228 -14.05 6.38 -6.12
N ARG A 229 -13.43 7.06 -5.14
CA ARG A 229 -12.00 7.36 -5.16
C ARG A 229 -11.20 6.38 -4.32
N GLY A 230 -9.93 6.18 -4.66
CA GLY A 230 -8.96 5.43 -3.88
C GLY A 230 -8.62 6.15 -2.57
N PHE A 231 -9.59 6.21 -1.67
CA PHE A 231 -9.52 6.99 -0.44
C PHE A 231 -10.10 6.20 0.74
N VAL A 232 -9.32 6.13 1.81
CA VAL A 232 -9.73 5.57 3.10
C VAL A 232 -9.40 6.58 4.20
N PHE A 233 -10.35 6.88 5.07
CA PHE A 233 -10.14 7.76 6.21
C PHE A 233 -10.52 7.06 7.51
N ASN A 234 -9.71 7.22 8.55
CA ASN A 234 -9.80 6.48 9.80
C ASN A 234 -9.79 4.95 9.61
N GLY A 235 -8.96 4.48 8.67
CA GLY A 235 -8.79 3.07 8.36
C GLY A 235 -8.30 2.27 9.58
N ASP A 236 -8.92 1.12 9.78
CA ASP A 236 -8.49 0.08 10.72
C ASP A 236 -7.50 -0.89 10.03
N PRO A 237 -6.90 -1.89 10.75
CA PRO A 237 -6.00 -2.84 10.15
C PRO A 237 -6.55 -3.56 8.92
N SER A 238 -7.84 -3.92 8.92
CA SER A 238 -8.46 -4.59 7.77
C SER A 238 -8.57 -3.68 6.55
N SER A 239 -8.90 -2.40 6.78
CA SER A 239 -8.94 -1.39 5.72
C SER A 239 -7.59 -1.20 5.03
N ILE A 240 -6.50 -1.20 5.82
CA ILE A 240 -5.14 -1.03 5.29
C ILE A 240 -4.78 -2.21 4.38
N VAL A 241 -5.06 -3.42 4.80
CA VAL A 241 -4.79 -4.61 3.99
C VAL A 241 -5.60 -4.57 2.69
N GLN A 242 -6.92 -4.34 2.78
CA GLN A 242 -7.79 -4.24 1.61
C GLN A 242 -7.34 -3.10 0.67
N PHE A 243 -6.89 -1.99 1.22
CA PHE A 243 -6.35 -0.86 0.44
C PHE A 243 -5.13 -1.27 -0.39
N TYR A 244 -4.19 -2.01 0.19
CA TYR A 244 -3.04 -2.54 -0.54
C TYR A 244 -3.44 -3.62 -1.55
N GLU A 245 -4.34 -4.54 -1.19
CA GLU A 245 -4.81 -5.60 -2.08
C GLU A 245 -5.54 -5.01 -3.30
N ILE A 246 -6.42 -4.03 -3.09
CA ILE A 246 -7.08 -3.31 -4.18
C ILE A 246 -6.03 -2.56 -5.01
N GLY A 247 -5.18 -1.75 -4.39
CA GLY A 247 -4.22 -0.89 -5.09
C GLY A 247 -3.13 -1.61 -5.86
N THR A 248 -2.88 -2.89 -5.56
CA THR A 248 -1.93 -3.74 -6.30
C THR A 248 -2.61 -4.73 -7.23
N SER A 249 -3.93 -4.66 -7.39
CA SER A 249 -4.68 -5.56 -8.27
C SER A 249 -4.41 -5.23 -9.73
N LEU A 250 -4.05 -6.25 -10.48
CA LEU A 250 -4.00 -6.20 -11.96
C LEU A 250 -5.27 -6.79 -12.55
N THR A 251 -5.63 -6.31 -13.74
CA THR A 251 -6.71 -6.90 -14.54
C THR A 251 -6.47 -8.40 -14.74
N GLY A 252 -7.42 -9.23 -14.28
CA GLY A 252 -7.38 -10.69 -14.45
C GLY A 252 -6.59 -11.49 -13.42
N MET A 253 -6.02 -10.86 -12.39
CA MET A 253 -5.39 -11.56 -11.27
C MET A 253 -6.32 -11.54 -10.05
N THR A 254 -6.59 -12.72 -9.49
CA THR A 254 -7.34 -12.85 -8.23
C THR A 254 -6.46 -12.39 -7.07
N PRO A 255 -6.95 -11.50 -6.17
CA PRO A 255 -6.22 -11.16 -4.94
C PRO A 255 -5.89 -12.41 -4.14
N TYR A 256 -4.65 -12.53 -3.66
CA TYR A 256 -4.26 -13.62 -2.78
C TYR A 256 -4.75 -13.32 -1.36
N LYS A 257 -5.72 -14.11 -0.87
CA LYS A 257 -6.29 -13.95 0.48
C LYS A 257 -5.30 -14.46 1.53
N TRP A 258 -4.55 -13.58 2.17
CA TRP A 258 -3.70 -13.91 3.31
C TRP A 258 -4.36 -13.64 4.68
N MET A 259 -5.46 -12.84 4.73
CA MET A 259 -6.20 -12.52 5.96
C MET A 259 -6.99 -13.68 6.57
N ASP A 260 -7.36 -14.69 5.80
CA ASP A 260 -8.05 -15.88 6.36
C ASP A 260 -7.15 -16.70 7.32
N GLN A 261 -5.97 -16.16 7.67
CA GLN A 261 -4.94 -16.87 8.40
C GLN A 261 -4.61 -16.30 9.79
N THR A 262 -5.21 -15.14 10.15
CA THR A 262 -4.95 -14.47 11.43
C THR A 262 -6.10 -14.54 12.42
N GLU A 263 -7.27 -15.09 12.05
CA GLU A 263 -8.35 -15.31 13.00
C GLU A 263 -8.26 -16.72 13.58
N THR A 264 -7.59 -16.88 14.68
CA THR A 264 -7.97 -17.53 15.92
C THR A 264 -6.79 -17.63 16.88
N SER A 265 -6.70 -16.70 17.77
CA SER A 265 -6.08 -16.90 19.09
C SER A 265 -7.11 -16.60 20.14
#